data_d31334aff7f3c14fb9ce920024672345
#
_entry.id   d31334aff7f3c14fb9ce920024672345
#
_cell.length_a   1.000
_cell.length_b   1.000
_cell.length_c   1.000
_cell.angle_alpha   90.00
_cell.angle_beta   90.00
_cell.angle_gamma   90.00
#
_symmetry.space_group_name_H-M   'P 1'
#
loop_
_entity.id
_entity.type
_entity.pdbx_description
1 polymer ?
#
loop_
_entity_poly.entity_id
_entity_poly.type
_entity_poly.pdbx_seq_one_letter_code
_entity_poly.pdbx_strand_id
1 'polypeptide(L)'
;MGKIEGVRIQNFGPLRDIVMGKTLSNQKNAALNNVTVIIGPSGNGKSTLADAFGFLADCLELGVEAACDAKNRGGLMQIRSQGIAEPVKFELYYRESSKTRPITYELEIDEDPMGRPYVKQERLRQRVEKRGWPLSFLFLQNGKGYAYEGKEGGADDSGRSVNGEKVEVELTDIRKLGIVTLGAMKQYERIERFLNFLKSWYLCYFSPDAARTLQTAAPQPYLNRTGSNINNVAQYMYRENKKEFMKVLKDIQTKLPGIEKIEPVKFENGQMMLKFWEQGFQNAF
;
A
#
# COMPACT_ATOMS: atom_id res chain seq x y z
N MET A 1 -4.79 10.68 9.54
CA MET A 1 -4.21 9.92 8.43
C MET A 1 -4.48 8.44 8.69
N GLY A 2 -4.98 7.73 7.69
CA GLY A 2 -5.26 6.30 7.81
C GLY A 2 -3.97 5.49 8.01
N LYS A 3 -4.08 4.35 8.70
CA LYS A 3 -2.93 3.47 8.94
C LYS A 3 -3.34 2.00 8.93
N ILE A 4 -2.39 1.14 8.59
CA ILE A 4 -2.51 -0.29 8.82
C ILE A 4 -2.16 -0.60 10.28
N GLU A 5 -3.07 -1.27 10.98
CA GLU A 5 -2.86 -1.75 12.34
C GLU A 5 -2.39 -3.20 12.38
N GLY A 6 -2.54 -3.93 11.28
CA GLY A 6 -2.02 -5.28 11.14
C GLY A 6 -2.20 -5.84 9.75
N VAL A 7 -1.45 -6.89 9.49
CA VAL A 7 -1.46 -7.63 8.24
C VAL A 7 -1.26 -9.12 8.49
N ARG A 8 -1.94 -9.95 7.72
CA ARG A 8 -1.67 -11.38 7.57
C ARG A 8 -1.46 -11.67 6.10
N ILE A 9 -0.41 -12.42 5.80
CA ILE A 9 -0.09 -12.88 4.45
C ILE A 9 0.09 -14.38 4.52
N GLN A 10 -0.59 -15.09 3.64
CA GLN A 10 -0.52 -16.54 3.58
C GLN A 10 -0.17 -16.99 2.15
N ASN A 11 0.66 -18.00 2.08
CA ASN A 11 1.03 -18.68 0.84
C ASN A 11 1.72 -17.77 -0.20
N PHE A 12 2.63 -16.89 0.24
CA PHE A 12 3.39 -16.00 -0.63
C PHE A 12 4.89 -16.25 -0.50
N GLY A 13 5.50 -16.98 -1.43
CA GLY A 13 6.91 -17.39 -1.39
C GLY A 13 7.24 -18.12 -0.08
N PRO A 14 8.29 -17.73 0.65
CA PRO A 14 8.62 -18.31 1.95
C PRO A 14 7.63 -17.94 3.07
N LEU A 15 6.72 -16.99 2.82
CA LEU A 15 5.73 -16.55 3.79
C LEU A 15 4.51 -17.48 3.78
N ARG A 16 4.61 -18.60 4.48
CA ARG A 16 3.52 -19.59 4.54
C ARG A 16 2.29 -19.05 5.27
N ASP A 17 2.50 -18.47 6.45
CA ASP A 17 1.47 -17.76 7.21
C ASP A 17 2.17 -16.81 8.20
N ILE A 18 2.14 -15.55 7.93
CA ILE A 18 2.70 -14.52 8.80
C ILE A 18 1.62 -13.56 9.26
N VAL A 19 1.70 -13.19 10.53
CA VAL A 19 0.83 -12.18 11.13
C VAL A 19 1.70 -11.11 11.77
N MET A 20 1.47 -9.86 11.41
CA MET A 20 2.09 -8.70 12.04
C MET A 20 1.02 -7.75 12.53
N GLY A 21 1.14 -7.32 13.78
CA GLY A 21 0.16 -6.41 14.37
C GLY A 21 -1.18 -7.07 14.66
N LYS A 22 -2.22 -6.26 14.65
CA LYS A 22 -3.59 -6.64 15.00
C LYS A 22 -4.38 -7.02 13.75
N THR A 23 -4.97 -8.21 13.74
CA THR A 23 -5.83 -8.69 12.66
C THR A 23 -7.22 -9.04 13.21
N LEU A 24 -8.17 -9.36 12.34
CA LEU A 24 -9.51 -9.75 12.79
C LEU A 24 -9.48 -11.02 13.64
N SER A 25 -8.68 -12.00 13.22
CA SER A 25 -8.50 -13.27 13.93
C SER A 25 -7.61 -13.14 15.17
N ASN A 26 -6.76 -12.10 15.25
CA ASN A 26 -5.82 -11.90 16.34
C ASN A 26 -5.92 -10.50 16.96
N GLN A 27 -7.03 -10.29 17.66
CA GLN A 27 -7.36 -9.01 18.30
C GLN A 27 -6.53 -8.71 19.55
N LYS A 28 -5.81 -9.69 20.10
CA LYS A 28 -4.96 -9.55 21.29
C LYS A 28 -3.62 -8.92 20.99
N ASN A 29 -3.15 -9.00 19.73
CA ASN A 29 -1.91 -8.39 19.32
C ASN A 29 -1.96 -6.87 19.44
N ALA A 30 -0.81 -6.26 19.73
CA ALA A 30 -0.65 -4.82 19.61
C ALA A 30 -0.81 -4.39 18.14
N ALA A 31 -1.41 -3.22 17.92
CA ALA A 31 -1.47 -2.65 16.58
C ALA A 31 -0.06 -2.25 16.10
N LEU A 32 0.18 -2.32 14.79
CA LEU A 32 1.41 -1.79 14.20
C LEU A 32 1.53 -0.29 14.48
N ASN A 33 2.74 0.16 14.77
CA ASN A 33 3.05 1.57 14.98
C ASN A 33 3.14 2.31 13.62
N ASN A 34 3.16 3.65 13.67
CA ASN A 34 3.32 4.47 12.48
C ASN A 34 4.67 4.22 11.77
N VAL A 35 5.68 3.81 12.53
CA VAL A 35 6.96 3.33 12.01
C VAL A 35 7.15 1.91 12.52
N THR A 36 7.29 0.98 11.61
CA THR A 36 7.57 -0.43 11.92
C THR A 36 8.85 -0.84 11.20
N VAL A 37 9.81 -1.32 11.94
CA VAL A 37 11.10 -1.78 11.42
C VAL A 37 11.14 -3.30 11.47
N ILE A 38 11.54 -3.92 10.35
CA ILE A 38 11.66 -5.36 10.21
C ILE A 38 13.15 -5.70 10.10
N ILE A 39 13.65 -6.40 11.08
CA ILE A 39 15.06 -6.83 11.16
C ILE A 39 15.12 -8.37 11.21
N GLY A 40 16.24 -8.92 10.77
CA GLY A 40 16.47 -10.36 10.81
C GLY A 40 17.60 -10.78 9.85
N PRO A 41 18.08 -12.02 9.94
CA PRO A 41 19.10 -12.58 9.07
C PRO A 41 18.69 -12.56 7.58
N SER A 42 19.67 -12.62 6.69
CA SER A 42 19.42 -12.80 5.25
C SER A 42 18.67 -14.11 5.00
N GLY A 43 17.80 -14.14 3.99
CA GLY A 43 16.98 -15.32 3.66
C GLY A 43 15.66 -15.46 4.44
N ASN A 44 15.41 -14.70 5.50
CA ASN A 44 14.21 -14.83 6.35
C ASN A 44 12.95 -14.11 5.79
N GLY A 45 12.87 -13.91 4.49
CA GLY A 45 11.64 -13.40 3.85
C GLY A 45 11.37 -11.89 3.99
N LYS A 46 12.32 -11.06 4.51
CA LYS A 46 12.11 -9.60 4.60
C LYS A 46 11.80 -8.94 3.25
N SER A 47 12.59 -9.27 2.23
CA SER A 47 12.38 -8.77 0.87
C SER A 47 11.10 -9.31 0.25
N THR A 48 10.75 -10.57 0.57
CA THR A 48 9.48 -11.17 0.13
C THR A 48 8.28 -10.48 0.76
N LEU A 49 8.39 -10.09 2.03
CA LEU A 49 7.33 -9.32 2.69
C LEU A 49 7.13 -7.95 2.01
N ALA A 50 8.22 -7.25 1.69
CA ALA A 50 8.14 -6.01 0.94
C ALA A 50 7.57 -6.25 -0.48
N ASP A 51 7.95 -7.34 -1.15
CA ASP A 51 7.39 -7.68 -2.47
C ASP A 51 5.90 -8.07 -2.39
N ALA A 52 5.43 -8.68 -1.31
CA ALA A 52 4.01 -8.97 -1.12
C ALA A 52 3.16 -7.68 -1.08
N PHE A 53 3.64 -6.60 -0.45
CA PHE A 53 2.99 -5.30 -0.54
C PHE A 53 3.09 -4.69 -1.95
N GLY A 54 4.24 -4.85 -2.60
CA GLY A 54 4.41 -4.44 -4.00
C GLY A 54 3.51 -5.20 -4.96
N PHE A 55 3.29 -6.49 -4.72
CA PHE A 55 2.36 -7.31 -5.49
C PHE A 55 0.91 -6.81 -5.32
N LEU A 56 0.50 -6.50 -4.09
CA LEU A 56 -0.83 -5.93 -3.86
C LEU A 56 -1.01 -4.59 -4.57
N ALA A 57 0.00 -3.71 -4.56
CA ALA A 57 -0.03 -2.46 -5.31
C ALA A 57 -0.11 -2.70 -6.83
N ASP A 58 0.63 -3.68 -7.36
CA ASP A 58 0.55 -4.06 -8.77
C ASP A 58 -0.84 -4.64 -9.13
N CYS A 59 -1.48 -5.41 -8.23
CA CYS A 59 -2.85 -5.89 -8.42
C CYS A 59 -3.87 -4.74 -8.54
N LEU A 60 -3.68 -3.65 -7.78
CA LEU A 60 -4.54 -2.47 -7.86
C LEU A 60 -4.39 -1.71 -9.19
N GLU A 61 -3.20 -1.70 -9.76
CA GLU A 61 -2.89 -0.95 -10.97
C GLU A 61 -3.12 -1.77 -12.25
N LEU A 62 -2.64 -3.01 -12.27
CA LEU A 62 -2.58 -3.86 -13.46
C LEU A 62 -3.65 -4.94 -13.50
N GLY A 63 -4.26 -5.30 -12.36
CA GLY A 63 -5.05 -6.50 -12.16
C GLY A 63 -4.16 -7.69 -11.76
N VAL A 64 -4.77 -8.77 -11.27
CA VAL A 64 -4.03 -9.88 -10.63
C VAL A 64 -3.19 -10.69 -11.61
N GLU A 65 -3.66 -10.91 -12.85
CA GLU A 65 -2.94 -11.67 -13.87
C GLU A 65 -1.63 -10.97 -14.23
N ALA A 66 -1.70 -9.70 -14.65
CA ALA A 66 -0.51 -8.94 -15.00
C ALA A 66 0.40 -8.67 -13.80
N ALA A 67 -0.14 -8.54 -12.59
CA ALA A 67 0.64 -8.41 -11.37
C ALA A 67 1.47 -9.65 -11.06
N CYS A 68 0.95 -10.85 -11.38
CA CYS A 68 1.70 -12.10 -11.21
C CYS A 68 2.94 -12.17 -12.09
N ASP A 69 2.92 -11.57 -13.29
CA ASP A 69 4.04 -11.56 -14.21
C ASP A 69 4.95 -10.34 -14.03
N ALA A 70 4.41 -9.27 -13.45
CA ALA A 70 5.16 -8.04 -13.25
C ALA A 70 6.44 -8.28 -12.42
N LYS A 71 7.49 -7.52 -12.73
CA LYS A 71 8.75 -7.53 -11.97
C LYS A 71 9.43 -8.90 -11.90
N ASN A 72 9.27 -9.70 -12.94
CA ASN A 72 9.84 -11.05 -13.08
C ASN A 72 9.37 -12.05 -12.01
N ARG A 73 8.13 -11.92 -11.51
CA ARG A 73 7.57 -12.87 -10.54
C ARG A 73 7.29 -14.25 -11.14
N GLY A 74 7.09 -14.33 -12.47
CA GLY A 74 6.98 -15.61 -13.20
C GLY A 74 5.66 -16.35 -13.00
N GLY A 75 4.56 -15.62 -12.71
CA GLY A 75 3.23 -16.19 -12.56
C GLY A 75 2.87 -16.60 -11.12
N LEU A 76 1.59 -16.92 -10.89
CA LEU A 76 1.08 -17.23 -9.55
C LEU A 76 1.73 -18.47 -8.94
N MET A 77 2.04 -19.47 -9.77
CA MET A 77 2.71 -20.70 -9.31
C MET A 77 4.08 -20.41 -8.69
N GLN A 78 4.83 -19.43 -9.21
CA GLN A 78 6.12 -19.02 -8.65
C GLN A 78 5.97 -18.13 -7.41
N ILE A 79 4.84 -17.42 -7.30
CA ILE A 79 4.52 -16.57 -6.14
C ILE A 79 4.10 -17.44 -4.96
N ARG A 80 3.38 -18.52 -5.16
CA ARG A 80 2.92 -19.43 -4.10
C ARG A 80 4.07 -20.04 -3.32
N SER A 81 3.81 -20.38 -2.08
CA SER A 81 4.74 -21.16 -1.27
C SER A 81 4.90 -22.55 -1.86
N GLN A 82 6.13 -23.01 -1.96
CA GLN A 82 6.45 -24.30 -2.56
C GLN A 82 5.68 -25.45 -1.88
N GLY A 83 5.00 -26.27 -2.69
CA GLY A 83 4.22 -27.42 -2.23
C GLY A 83 2.85 -27.07 -1.66
N ILE A 84 2.39 -25.82 -1.78
CA ILE A 84 1.08 -25.38 -1.30
C ILE A 84 0.23 -24.95 -2.50
N ALA A 85 -0.91 -25.63 -2.71
CA ALA A 85 -1.83 -25.34 -3.82
C ALA A 85 -2.94 -24.34 -3.46
N GLU A 86 -3.08 -24.01 -2.18
CA GLU A 86 -4.10 -23.07 -1.70
C GLU A 86 -3.88 -21.66 -2.26
N PRO A 87 -4.92 -20.82 -2.25
CA PRO A 87 -4.84 -19.43 -2.70
C PRO A 87 -3.78 -18.62 -1.96
N VAL A 88 -3.20 -17.63 -2.62
CA VAL A 88 -2.48 -16.56 -1.96
C VAL A 88 -3.49 -15.67 -1.25
N LYS A 89 -3.26 -15.38 0.05
CA LYS A 89 -4.21 -14.62 0.86
C LYS A 89 -3.56 -13.42 1.53
N PHE A 90 -4.32 -12.31 1.53
CA PHE A 90 -3.99 -11.10 2.24
C PHE A 90 -5.12 -10.74 3.18
N GLU A 91 -4.80 -10.37 4.41
CA GLU A 91 -5.70 -9.70 5.35
C GLU A 91 -5.03 -8.40 5.80
N LEU A 92 -5.69 -7.27 5.55
CA LEU A 92 -5.24 -5.95 6.01
C LEU A 92 -6.23 -5.43 7.06
N TYR A 93 -5.71 -5.04 8.21
CA TYR A 93 -6.49 -4.42 9.28
C TYR A 93 -6.20 -2.93 9.30
N TYR A 94 -7.09 -2.16 8.71
CA TYR A 94 -6.95 -0.74 8.42
C TYR A 94 -7.81 0.12 9.32
N ARG A 95 -7.28 1.25 9.77
CA ARG A 95 -8.04 2.28 10.48
C ARG A 95 -7.85 3.64 9.78
N GLU A 96 -8.95 4.25 9.36
CA GLU A 96 -8.94 5.54 8.65
C GLU A 96 -8.54 6.70 9.58
N SER A 97 -9.07 6.70 10.82
CA SER A 97 -8.73 7.69 11.83
C SER A 97 -8.86 7.10 13.24
N SER A 98 -8.36 7.79 14.26
CA SER A 98 -8.52 7.37 15.65
C SER A 98 -9.99 7.29 16.12
N LYS A 99 -10.89 7.98 15.42
CA LYS A 99 -12.33 8.02 15.72
C LYS A 99 -13.13 6.94 14.98
N THR A 100 -12.56 6.36 13.89
CA THR A 100 -13.26 5.34 13.10
C THR A 100 -12.94 3.95 13.57
N ARG A 101 -13.86 3.02 13.31
CA ARG A 101 -13.63 1.60 13.54
C ARG A 101 -12.77 1.01 12.44
N PRO A 102 -11.92 0.02 12.75
CA PRO A 102 -11.09 -0.61 11.73
C PRO A 102 -11.93 -1.33 10.69
N ILE A 103 -11.43 -1.33 9.47
CA ILE A 103 -11.90 -2.13 8.34
C ILE A 103 -10.93 -3.30 8.19
N THR A 104 -11.46 -4.49 7.94
CA THR A 104 -10.69 -5.65 7.51
C THR A 104 -10.90 -5.84 6.02
N TYR A 105 -9.83 -5.83 5.27
CA TYR A 105 -9.79 -6.21 3.85
C TYR A 105 -9.21 -7.60 3.73
N GLU A 106 -9.92 -8.49 3.07
CA GLU A 106 -9.50 -9.86 2.78
C GLU A 106 -9.50 -10.06 1.27
N LEU A 107 -8.41 -10.60 0.76
CA LEU A 107 -8.20 -10.92 -0.65
C LEU A 107 -7.64 -12.32 -0.79
N GLU A 108 -8.27 -13.15 -1.61
CA GLU A 108 -7.78 -14.46 -2.01
C GLU A 108 -7.60 -14.48 -3.52
N ILE A 109 -6.39 -14.85 -3.96
CA ILE A 109 -6.04 -14.99 -5.38
C ILE A 109 -5.73 -16.45 -5.65
N ASP A 110 -6.38 -16.99 -6.66
CA ASP A 110 -6.24 -18.38 -7.10
C ASP A 110 -6.04 -18.44 -8.61
N GLU A 111 -5.87 -19.62 -9.18
CA GLU A 111 -5.78 -19.83 -10.61
C GLU A 111 -6.91 -20.71 -11.12
N ASP A 112 -7.35 -20.45 -12.33
CA ASP A 112 -8.33 -21.31 -13.03
C ASP A 112 -7.67 -22.61 -13.53
N PRO A 113 -8.44 -23.58 -14.05
CA PRO A 113 -7.87 -24.83 -14.59
C PRO A 113 -6.88 -24.65 -15.75
N MET A 114 -6.83 -23.43 -16.34
CA MET A 114 -5.86 -23.10 -17.39
C MET A 114 -4.60 -22.40 -16.81
N GLY A 115 -4.50 -22.28 -15.48
CA GLY A 115 -3.39 -21.63 -14.79
C GLY A 115 -3.44 -20.11 -14.82
N ARG A 116 -4.58 -19.48 -15.13
CA ARG A 116 -4.71 -18.02 -15.19
C ARG A 116 -5.15 -17.48 -13.83
N PRO A 117 -4.39 -16.53 -13.25
CA PRO A 117 -4.73 -15.93 -11.97
C PRO A 117 -6.05 -15.16 -12.01
N TYR A 118 -6.85 -15.28 -10.96
CA TYR A 118 -8.08 -14.53 -10.76
C TYR A 118 -8.35 -14.26 -9.28
N VAL A 119 -9.27 -13.32 -8.99
CA VAL A 119 -9.71 -13.02 -7.64
C VAL A 119 -10.78 -14.04 -7.21
N LYS A 120 -10.38 -14.97 -6.36
CA LYS A 120 -11.29 -16.00 -5.83
C LYS A 120 -12.27 -15.41 -4.83
N GLN A 121 -11.79 -14.59 -3.90
CA GLN A 121 -12.61 -13.89 -2.93
C GLN A 121 -12.04 -12.50 -2.62
N GLU A 122 -12.94 -11.55 -2.48
CA GLU A 122 -12.62 -10.21 -2.02
C GLU A 122 -13.68 -9.72 -1.04
N ARG A 123 -13.25 -9.17 0.09
CA ARG A 123 -14.16 -8.80 1.16
C ARG A 123 -13.67 -7.61 1.95
N LEU A 124 -14.59 -6.68 2.21
CA LEU A 124 -14.40 -5.59 3.17
C LEU A 124 -15.39 -5.75 4.31
N ARG A 125 -14.87 -5.78 5.53
CA ARG A 125 -15.66 -5.93 6.76
C ARG A 125 -15.38 -4.81 7.75
N GLN A 126 -16.40 -4.39 8.45
CA GLN A 126 -16.27 -3.43 9.56
C GLN A 126 -17.25 -3.80 10.68
N ARG A 127 -16.82 -3.66 11.93
CA ARG A 127 -17.75 -3.78 13.05
C ARG A 127 -18.65 -2.56 13.10
N VAL A 128 -19.95 -2.80 13.18
CA VAL A 128 -20.95 -1.75 13.29
C VAL A 128 -21.16 -1.38 14.76
N GLU A 129 -21.19 -2.37 15.66
CA GLU A 129 -21.38 -2.20 17.08
C GLU A 129 -20.09 -2.47 17.89
N LYS A 130 -20.08 -2.08 19.18
CA LYS A 130 -18.94 -2.38 20.08
C LYS A 130 -18.73 -3.88 20.26
N ARG A 131 -19.80 -4.66 20.20
CA ARG A 131 -19.82 -6.13 20.30
C ARG A 131 -20.56 -6.69 19.08
N GLY A 132 -20.19 -7.88 18.62
CA GLY A 132 -20.80 -8.54 17.47
C GLY A 132 -19.81 -8.84 16.35
N TRP A 133 -20.30 -9.57 15.35
CA TRP A 133 -19.51 -9.92 14.15
C TRP A 133 -19.39 -8.71 13.21
N PRO A 134 -18.24 -8.54 12.55
CA PRO A 134 -18.09 -7.48 11.55
C PRO A 134 -19.03 -7.71 10.37
N LEU A 135 -19.75 -6.68 9.97
CA LEU A 135 -20.58 -6.70 8.76
C LEU A 135 -19.68 -6.59 7.53
N SER A 136 -19.93 -7.44 6.53
CA SER A 136 -19.32 -7.30 5.22
C SER A 136 -20.10 -6.27 4.41
N PHE A 137 -19.43 -5.17 4.05
CA PHE A 137 -20.02 -4.17 3.17
C PHE A 137 -19.54 -4.28 1.71
N LEU A 138 -18.60 -5.18 1.46
CA LEU A 138 -18.26 -5.75 0.17
C LEU A 138 -17.99 -7.24 0.38
N PHE A 139 -18.60 -8.08 -0.44
CA PHE A 139 -18.27 -9.50 -0.54
C PHE A 139 -18.46 -9.97 -1.96
N LEU A 140 -17.37 -10.42 -2.57
CA LEU A 140 -17.35 -10.99 -3.90
C LEU A 140 -16.65 -12.34 -3.84
N GLN A 141 -17.23 -13.33 -4.48
CA GLN A 141 -16.66 -14.65 -4.71
C GLN A 141 -16.70 -14.95 -6.21
N ASN A 142 -15.53 -15.16 -6.83
CA ASN A 142 -15.40 -15.30 -8.27
C ASN A 142 -16.09 -14.15 -9.04
N GLY A 143 -15.92 -12.93 -8.55
CA GLY A 143 -16.50 -11.73 -9.14
C GLY A 143 -17.98 -11.48 -8.87
N LYS A 144 -18.70 -12.39 -8.18
CA LYS A 144 -20.14 -12.29 -7.89
C LYS A 144 -20.39 -12.12 -6.39
N GLY A 145 -21.36 -11.30 -6.04
CA GLY A 145 -21.73 -11.10 -4.65
C GLY A 145 -22.49 -9.81 -4.42
N TYR A 146 -22.09 -9.01 -3.44
CA TYR A 146 -22.80 -7.79 -3.11
C TYR A 146 -21.87 -6.69 -2.58
N ALA A 147 -22.32 -5.46 -2.69
CA ALA A 147 -21.75 -4.29 -2.05
C ALA A 147 -22.85 -3.43 -1.43
N TYR A 148 -22.49 -2.64 -0.42
CA TYR A 148 -23.40 -1.65 0.17
C TYR A 148 -23.07 -0.26 -0.37
N GLU A 149 -24.08 0.41 -0.91
CA GLU A 149 -24.01 1.80 -1.37
C GLU A 149 -24.08 2.78 -0.20
N GLY A 150 -23.59 4.01 -0.42
CA GLY A 150 -23.71 5.13 0.50
C GLY A 150 -22.53 5.34 1.43
N LYS A 151 -22.66 6.40 2.23
CA LYS A 151 -21.72 6.78 3.29
C LYS A 151 -21.86 5.81 4.47
N GLU A 152 -20.86 5.82 5.36
CA GLU A 152 -20.97 5.10 6.64
C GLU A 152 -22.33 5.33 7.25
N GLY A 153 -23.01 4.22 7.60
CA GLY A 153 -24.31 4.29 8.21
C GLY A 153 -24.29 5.13 9.46
N GLY A 154 -25.07 6.19 9.46
CA GLY A 154 -25.57 6.75 10.69
C GLY A 154 -26.44 5.69 11.39
N ALA A 155 -26.65 5.81 12.68
CA ALA A 155 -27.70 5.07 13.35
C ALA A 155 -29.05 5.56 12.80
N ASP A 156 -29.96 4.64 12.46
CA ASP A 156 -31.35 4.98 12.25
C ASP A 156 -31.97 5.46 13.60
N ASP A 157 -33.19 5.97 13.56
CA ASP A 157 -33.91 6.45 14.77
C ASP A 157 -34.07 5.37 15.85
N SER A 158 -33.81 4.10 15.51
CA SER A 158 -33.82 2.96 16.47
C SER A 158 -32.39 2.60 16.97
N GLY A 159 -31.35 3.37 16.57
CA GLY A 159 -29.97 3.13 16.93
C GLY A 159 -29.29 2.00 16.15
N ARG A 160 -29.95 1.46 15.11
CA ARG A 160 -29.37 0.48 14.20
C ARG A 160 -28.54 1.20 13.16
N SER A 161 -27.32 0.74 12.95
CA SER A 161 -26.48 1.26 11.89
C SER A 161 -27.07 0.89 10.53
N VAL A 162 -27.48 1.90 9.78
CA VAL A 162 -27.92 1.75 8.39
C VAL A 162 -26.67 1.78 7.51
N ASN A 163 -26.35 0.65 6.89
CA ASN A 163 -25.13 0.49 6.09
C ASN A 163 -25.31 0.84 4.59
N GLY A 164 -26.32 1.64 4.27
CA GLY A 164 -26.70 1.88 2.89
C GLY A 164 -27.55 0.73 2.31
N GLU A 165 -27.85 0.81 1.02
CA GLU A 165 -28.58 -0.21 0.29
C GLU A 165 -27.63 -1.35 -0.15
N LYS A 166 -28.07 -2.59 0.06
CA LYS A 166 -27.34 -3.77 -0.38
C LYS A 166 -27.69 -4.03 -1.84
N VAL A 167 -26.69 -3.96 -2.70
CA VAL A 167 -26.82 -4.17 -4.14
C VAL A 167 -26.05 -5.41 -4.57
N GLU A 168 -26.65 -6.25 -5.40
CA GLU A 168 -25.96 -7.36 -6.03
C GLU A 168 -24.96 -6.84 -7.07
N VAL A 169 -23.78 -7.45 -7.11
CA VAL A 169 -22.69 -7.07 -7.99
C VAL A 169 -22.17 -8.30 -8.71
N GLU A 170 -21.99 -8.14 -10.01
CA GLU A 170 -21.28 -9.10 -10.85
C GLU A 170 -20.23 -8.36 -11.68
N LEU A 171 -18.95 -8.72 -11.47
CA LEU A 171 -17.84 -8.15 -12.22
C LEU A 171 -17.71 -8.85 -13.57
N THR A 172 -17.53 -8.08 -14.65
CA THR A 172 -17.26 -8.59 -15.99
C THR A 172 -15.86 -9.19 -16.14
N ASP A 173 -14.91 -8.74 -15.31
CA ASP A 173 -13.53 -9.22 -15.31
C ASP A 173 -13.11 -9.62 -13.89
N ILE A 174 -13.05 -10.91 -13.64
CA ILE A 174 -12.66 -11.49 -12.33
C ILE A 174 -11.16 -11.40 -12.04
N ARG A 175 -10.35 -10.86 -12.97
CA ARG A 175 -8.91 -10.61 -12.78
C ARG A 175 -8.65 -9.22 -12.22
N LYS A 176 -9.66 -8.36 -12.18
CA LYS A 176 -9.59 -7.06 -11.52
C LYS A 176 -10.14 -7.13 -10.12
N LEU A 177 -9.54 -6.37 -9.22
CA LEU A 177 -10.05 -6.23 -7.86
C LEU A 177 -11.40 -5.50 -7.88
N GLY A 178 -12.37 -6.03 -7.14
CA GLY A 178 -13.69 -5.41 -6.99
C GLY A 178 -13.59 -4.03 -6.34
N ILE A 179 -12.66 -3.81 -5.40
CA ILE A 179 -12.42 -2.48 -4.83
C ILE A 179 -11.98 -1.46 -5.88
N VAL A 180 -11.29 -1.88 -6.94
CA VAL A 180 -10.88 -0.98 -8.03
C VAL A 180 -12.08 -0.61 -8.90
N THR A 181 -12.89 -1.60 -9.27
CA THR A 181 -14.07 -1.40 -10.12
C THR A 181 -15.14 -0.59 -9.42
N LEU A 182 -15.51 -0.98 -8.19
CA LEU A 182 -16.57 -0.33 -7.42
C LEU A 182 -16.11 1.00 -6.82
N GLY A 183 -14.85 1.09 -6.37
CA GLY A 183 -14.29 2.33 -5.83
C GLY A 183 -14.12 3.45 -6.85
N ALA A 184 -14.31 3.17 -8.14
CA ALA A 184 -14.40 4.19 -9.18
C ALA A 184 -15.83 4.77 -9.33
N MET A 185 -16.82 4.19 -8.65
CA MET A 185 -18.23 4.59 -8.73
C MET A 185 -18.63 5.41 -7.49
N LYS A 186 -19.26 6.56 -7.70
CA LYS A 186 -19.61 7.53 -6.65
C LYS A 186 -20.48 6.96 -5.53
N GLN A 187 -21.32 5.97 -5.83
CA GLN A 187 -22.21 5.35 -4.83
C GLN A 187 -21.46 4.51 -3.77
N TYR A 188 -20.21 4.12 -4.01
CA TYR A 188 -19.42 3.27 -3.09
C TYR A 188 -18.33 4.06 -2.36
N GLU A 189 -18.67 5.18 -1.75
CA GLU A 189 -17.70 6.09 -1.08
C GLU A 189 -16.80 5.40 -0.05
N ARG A 190 -17.30 4.38 0.66
CA ARG A 190 -16.49 3.64 1.66
C ARG A 190 -15.39 2.82 1.00
N ILE A 191 -15.71 2.22 -0.15
CA ILE A 191 -14.75 1.43 -0.93
C ILE A 191 -13.75 2.40 -1.56
N GLU A 192 -14.20 3.53 -2.12
CA GLU A 192 -13.36 4.57 -2.68
C GLU A 192 -12.31 5.08 -1.68
N ARG A 193 -12.71 5.41 -0.44
CA ARG A 193 -11.78 5.89 0.60
C ARG A 193 -10.71 4.86 0.92
N PHE A 194 -11.08 3.59 1.04
CA PHE A 194 -10.13 2.51 1.27
C PHE A 194 -9.21 2.29 0.06
N LEU A 195 -9.74 2.31 -1.16
CA LEU A 195 -8.97 2.24 -2.39
C LEU A 195 -7.95 3.38 -2.49
N ASN A 196 -8.37 4.62 -2.21
CA ASN A 196 -7.50 5.80 -2.23
C ASN A 196 -6.38 5.69 -1.19
N PHE A 197 -6.66 5.11 -0.03
CA PHE A 197 -5.62 4.81 0.96
C PHE A 197 -4.62 3.78 0.40
N LEU A 198 -5.06 2.67 -0.19
CA LEU A 198 -4.16 1.67 -0.77
C LEU A 198 -3.36 2.25 -1.95
N LYS A 199 -3.96 3.07 -2.80
CA LYS A 199 -3.27 3.77 -3.89
C LYS A 199 -2.22 4.78 -3.42
N SER A 200 -2.34 5.26 -2.18
CA SER A 200 -1.33 6.12 -1.57
C SER A 200 -0.08 5.37 -1.11
N TRP A 201 -0.11 4.04 -1.11
CA TRP A 201 1.05 3.24 -0.80
C TRP A 201 2.04 3.25 -1.95
N TYR A 202 3.28 3.36 -1.62
CA TYR A 202 4.34 3.10 -2.57
C TYR A 202 5.47 2.32 -1.90
N LEU A 203 6.09 1.46 -2.67
CA LEU A 203 7.21 0.66 -2.24
C LEU A 203 8.49 1.26 -2.82
N CYS A 204 9.38 1.66 -1.93
CA CYS A 204 10.70 2.17 -2.30
C CYS A 204 11.78 1.20 -1.82
N TYR A 205 12.57 0.65 -2.74
CA TYR A 205 13.83 -0.02 -2.48
C TYR A 205 14.93 1.01 -2.70
N PHE A 206 15.22 1.80 -1.70
CA PHE A 206 16.19 2.87 -1.83
C PHE A 206 17.57 2.29 -2.12
N SER A 207 18.11 2.60 -3.31
CA SER A 207 19.46 2.25 -3.71
C SER A 207 20.32 3.51 -3.72
N PRO A 208 21.37 3.60 -2.90
CA PRO A 208 22.30 4.74 -2.91
C PRO A 208 22.89 5.00 -4.32
N ASP A 209 23.19 3.95 -5.07
CA ASP A 209 23.74 4.08 -6.42
C ASP A 209 22.70 4.62 -7.42
N ALA A 210 21.45 4.15 -7.33
CA ALA A 210 20.36 4.69 -8.12
C ALA A 210 20.07 6.16 -7.78
N ALA A 211 20.14 6.52 -6.48
CA ALA A 211 19.93 7.89 -6.01
C ALA A 211 20.99 8.89 -6.52
N ARG A 212 22.20 8.42 -6.85
CA ARG A 212 23.29 9.23 -7.41
C ARG A 212 23.16 9.47 -8.91
N THR A 213 22.25 8.79 -9.60
CA THR A 213 22.08 8.97 -11.05
C THR A 213 21.47 10.34 -11.34
N LEU A 214 22.06 11.03 -12.32
CA LEU A 214 21.54 12.29 -12.82
C LEU A 214 20.24 12.03 -13.59
N GLN A 215 19.22 12.81 -13.28
CA GLN A 215 17.89 12.70 -13.89
C GLN A 215 17.56 13.98 -14.65
N THR A 216 16.84 13.87 -15.75
CA THR A 216 16.23 15.05 -16.39
C THR A 216 15.24 15.69 -15.44
N ALA A 217 15.27 17.01 -15.35
CA ALA A 217 14.37 17.76 -14.47
C ALA A 217 12.91 17.54 -14.85
N ALA A 218 12.13 17.01 -13.93
CA ALA A 218 10.69 16.79 -14.07
C ALA A 218 10.00 17.00 -12.71
N PRO A 219 8.77 17.57 -12.67
CA PRO A 219 8.01 17.69 -11.43
C PRO A 219 7.56 16.30 -10.98
N GLN A 220 8.12 15.80 -9.88
CA GLN A 220 7.80 14.49 -9.33
C GLN A 220 7.54 14.62 -7.82
N PRO A 221 6.28 14.47 -7.37
CA PRO A 221 5.92 14.64 -5.96
C PRO A 221 6.32 13.45 -5.08
N TYR A 222 6.58 12.27 -5.67
CA TYR A 222 6.87 11.04 -4.93
C TYR A 222 8.14 10.35 -5.45
N LEU A 223 8.84 9.68 -4.53
CA LEU A 223 9.97 8.84 -4.91
C LEU A 223 9.51 7.65 -5.77
N ASN A 224 10.29 7.32 -6.78
CA ASN A 224 10.11 6.07 -7.49
C ASN A 224 10.65 4.89 -6.68
N ARG A 225 10.45 3.67 -7.18
CA ARG A 225 10.77 2.44 -6.46
C ARG A 225 12.22 2.37 -5.96
N THR A 226 13.19 2.87 -6.71
CA THR A 226 14.62 2.82 -6.36
C THR A 226 15.15 4.09 -5.69
N GLY A 227 14.31 5.13 -5.61
CA GLY A 227 14.73 6.45 -5.15
C GLY A 227 15.62 7.19 -6.13
N SER A 228 15.79 6.69 -7.40
CA SER A 228 16.64 7.34 -8.38
C SER A 228 16.22 8.76 -8.73
N ASN A 229 14.95 9.11 -8.53
CA ASN A 229 14.40 10.44 -8.78
C ASN A 229 14.43 11.38 -7.57
N ILE A 230 15.23 11.09 -6.54
CA ILE A 230 15.29 11.90 -5.32
C ILE A 230 15.59 13.38 -5.59
N ASN A 231 16.42 13.66 -6.61
CA ASN A 231 16.75 15.03 -7.00
C ASN A 231 15.51 15.80 -7.48
N ASN A 232 14.64 15.16 -8.26
CA ASN A 232 13.40 15.73 -8.76
C ASN A 232 12.36 15.92 -7.65
N VAL A 233 12.24 14.95 -6.75
CA VAL A 233 11.34 15.04 -5.59
C VAL A 233 11.76 16.16 -4.64
N ALA A 234 13.07 16.28 -4.37
CA ALA A 234 13.59 17.35 -3.54
C ALA A 234 13.35 18.73 -4.18
N GLN A 235 13.52 18.86 -5.50
CA GLN A 235 13.21 20.09 -6.23
C GLN A 235 11.71 20.42 -6.16
N TYR A 236 10.84 19.43 -6.40
CA TYR A 236 9.41 19.61 -6.30
C TYR A 236 9.02 20.10 -4.90
N MET A 237 9.52 19.45 -3.85
CA MET A 237 9.28 19.83 -2.46
C MET A 237 9.81 21.23 -2.14
N TYR A 238 11.01 21.58 -2.63
CA TYR A 238 11.61 22.89 -2.45
C TYR A 238 10.78 24.03 -3.08
N ARG A 239 10.13 23.77 -4.22
CA ARG A 239 9.29 24.74 -4.94
C ARG A 239 7.89 24.83 -4.36
N GLU A 240 7.22 23.68 -4.17
CA GLU A 240 5.81 23.63 -3.82
C GLU A 240 5.56 23.67 -2.30
N ASN A 241 6.52 23.19 -1.49
CA ASN A 241 6.40 23.12 -0.04
C ASN A 241 7.73 23.39 0.67
N LYS A 242 8.26 24.59 0.46
CA LYS A 242 9.56 25.00 1.01
C LYS A 242 9.64 24.84 2.54
N LYS A 243 8.54 25.06 3.24
CA LYS A 243 8.48 24.92 4.71
C LYS A 243 8.78 23.47 5.14
N GLU A 244 8.18 22.51 4.49
CA GLU A 244 8.40 21.10 4.79
C GLU A 244 9.80 20.64 4.36
N PHE A 245 10.30 21.14 3.23
CA PHE A 245 11.68 20.89 2.79
C PHE A 245 12.69 21.36 3.85
N MET A 246 12.52 22.59 4.37
CA MET A 246 13.40 23.14 5.40
C MET A 246 13.32 22.36 6.71
N LYS A 247 12.17 21.80 7.06
CA LYS A 247 12.01 20.91 8.21
C LYS A 247 12.80 19.60 8.04
N VAL A 248 12.67 18.97 6.86
CA VAL A 248 13.45 17.77 6.52
C VAL A 248 14.94 18.07 6.57
N LEU A 249 15.38 19.20 6.03
CA LEU A 249 16.78 19.62 6.09
C LEU A 249 17.28 19.77 7.54
N LYS A 250 16.49 20.40 8.40
CA LYS A 250 16.83 20.52 9.83
C LYS A 250 16.92 19.16 10.52
N ASP A 251 16.03 18.22 10.18
CA ASP A 251 16.07 16.86 10.72
C ASP A 251 17.32 16.10 10.23
N ILE A 252 17.75 16.34 8.99
CA ILE A 252 19.02 15.78 8.46
C ILE A 252 20.21 16.36 9.23
N GLN A 253 20.27 17.67 9.43
CA GLN A 253 21.36 18.34 10.15
C GLN A 253 21.51 17.85 11.58
N THR A 254 20.41 17.49 12.26
CA THR A 254 20.47 16.91 13.62
C THR A 254 21.09 15.52 13.63
N LYS A 255 20.99 14.77 12.53
CA LYS A 255 21.52 13.40 12.42
C LYS A 255 22.91 13.35 11.78
N LEU A 256 23.21 14.31 10.92
CA LEU A 256 24.47 14.49 10.20
C LEU A 256 25.01 15.91 10.45
N PRO A 257 25.65 16.15 11.61
CA PRO A 257 26.03 17.51 12.05
C PRO A 257 26.96 18.24 11.07
N GLY A 258 27.67 17.52 10.20
CA GLY A 258 28.55 18.13 9.18
C GLY A 258 27.82 18.79 8.01
N ILE A 259 26.54 18.48 7.79
CA ILE A 259 25.79 19.02 6.64
C ILE A 259 25.23 20.41 7.00
N GLU A 260 25.70 21.44 6.32
CA GLU A 260 25.24 22.82 6.53
C GLU A 260 24.04 23.16 5.64
N LYS A 261 24.04 22.70 4.39
CA LYS A 261 23.03 23.07 3.39
C LYS A 261 22.85 21.99 2.36
N ILE A 262 21.62 21.84 1.88
CA ILE A 262 21.27 21.02 0.72
C ILE A 262 20.41 21.85 -0.20
N GLU A 263 20.76 21.93 -1.48
CA GLU A 263 19.97 22.62 -2.49
C GLU A 263 19.81 21.81 -3.76
N PRO A 264 18.61 21.74 -4.32
CA PRO A 264 18.40 21.21 -5.66
C PRO A 264 18.89 22.22 -6.71
N VAL A 265 19.77 21.79 -7.57
CA VAL A 265 20.36 22.61 -8.64
C VAL A 265 20.04 21.98 -9.98
N LYS A 266 19.57 22.81 -10.92
CA LYS A 266 19.37 22.43 -12.31
C LYS A 266 20.55 22.88 -13.14
N PHE A 267 21.15 21.96 -13.89
CA PHE A 267 22.23 22.24 -14.84
C PHE A 267 21.70 22.75 -16.18
N GLU A 268 22.59 23.37 -16.98
CA GLU A 268 22.27 23.88 -18.31
C GLU A 268 21.77 22.78 -19.27
N ASN A 269 22.29 21.55 -19.12
CA ASN A 269 21.84 20.37 -19.89
C ASN A 269 20.47 19.84 -19.44
N GLY A 270 19.78 20.51 -18.52
CA GLY A 270 18.46 20.14 -18.02
C GLY A 270 18.46 19.06 -16.93
N GLN A 271 19.60 18.59 -16.48
CA GLN A 271 19.70 17.61 -15.41
C GLN A 271 19.53 18.25 -14.03
N MET A 272 19.09 17.44 -13.05
CA MET A 272 18.91 17.83 -11.66
C MET A 272 19.88 17.11 -10.76
N MET A 273 20.45 17.82 -9.79
CA MET A 273 21.29 17.28 -8.73
C MET A 273 21.01 18.00 -7.41
N LEU A 274 21.23 17.29 -6.29
CA LEU A 274 21.33 17.90 -4.96
C LEU A 274 22.79 18.25 -4.70
N LYS A 275 23.05 19.49 -4.38
CA LYS A 275 24.34 19.94 -3.87
C LYS A 275 24.32 19.97 -2.35
N PHE A 276 25.42 19.47 -1.78
CA PHE A 276 25.63 19.40 -0.35
C PHE A 276 26.78 20.33 0.05
N TRP A 277 26.60 21.09 1.10
CA TRP A 277 27.66 21.87 1.74
C TRP A 277 27.96 21.26 3.11
N GLU A 278 29.21 20.88 3.28
CA GLU A 278 29.71 20.35 4.55
C GLU A 278 30.60 21.36 5.27
N GLN A 279 30.54 21.31 6.59
CA GLN A 279 31.37 22.14 7.45
C GLN A 279 32.87 21.88 7.21
N GLY A 280 33.62 22.96 6.97
CA GLY A 280 35.06 22.86 6.68
C GLY A 280 35.43 22.69 5.21
N PHE A 281 34.44 22.58 4.30
CA PHE A 281 34.67 22.55 2.85
C PHE A 281 34.17 23.82 2.18
N GLN A 282 35.00 24.43 1.33
CA GLN A 282 34.63 25.66 0.61
C GLN A 282 33.68 25.40 -0.56
N ASN A 283 33.73 24.23 -1.16
CA ASN A 283 32.91 23.89 -2.33
C ASN A 283 31.86 22.83 -1.96
N ALA A 284 30.69 22.95 -2.59
CA ALA A 284 29.66 21.91 -2.54
C ALA A 284 30.08 20.67 -3.36
N PHE A 285 29.64 19.51 -2.95
CA PHE A 285 29.84 18.23 -3.66
C PHE A 285 28.48 17.59 -3.96
#